data_96569b352a6be93a38aec7ec5b8a13da
#
_entry.id   96569b352a6be93a38aec7ec5b8a13da
#
_cell.length_a   1.000
_cell.length_b   1.000
_cell.length_c   1.000
_cell.angle_alpha   90.00
_cell.angle_beta   90.00
_cell.angle_gamma   90.00
#
_symmetry.space_group_name_H-M   'P 1'
#
loop_
_entity.id
_entity.type
_entity.pdbx_description
1 polymer ?
#
loop_
_entity_poly.entity_id
_entity_poly.type
_entity_poly.pdbx_seq_one_letter_code
_entity_poly.pdbx_strand_id
1 'polypeptide(L)'
;MLHSFFRKYVVDFFVFLKLNFTIMNKENLPQKSYKRALVWLSSGHFINDVYTGVLNPIMPFIAGKIGISMAIATIILTISHIFSSLLQPLFGFLADNNVKRVFIFWGLILSSIFIPLSALANNPFILVIFIILGSIGSSLFHPQALGFSSRFAKYSDAGKAIAVFVGMGTLGYSCGPIVSSAITQFLGMSRMPIMTVIGCVWALLMFKFVPKISNIEQVQNKIDFKLAFKRILTNRKLNILNIIAMLKTMIMSSCFILLPFLWKSMGYKPFYIGMALFAFIFAGGIGSLISSNIEKKIGSANVFYISMIFTLPLMILFVATYHSHPTISLIVFVVMGFVTMMATPVTMLMAQNVLPEYKSIISGFINGFSWGIVAIIMSMLGFVAEKFGITNVLLFVSIIPAVCSILVKELFKED
;
A
#
# COMPACT_ATOMS: atom_id res chain seq x y z
N MET A 1 11.86 25.09 -12.34
CA MET A 1 11.48 24.89 -10.94
C MET A 1 11.32 23.42 -10.57
N LEU A 2 10.52 22.62 -11.29
CA LEU A 2 10.34 21.17 -11.04
C LEU A 2 11.66 20.37 -11.10
N HIS A 3 12.55 20.66 -12.04
CA HIS A 3 13.83 19.97 -12.20
C HIS A 3 14.80 20.19 -11.03
N SER A 4 14.81 21.41 -10.43
CA SER A 4 15.62 21.71 -9.24
C SER A 4 15.03 21.12 -7.97
N PHE A 5 13.70 21.07 -7.87
CA PHE A 5 12.96 20.44 -6.77
C PHE A 5 13.21 18.93 -6.73
N PHE A 6 13.03 18.25 -7.88
CA PHE A 6 13.26 16.80 -8.00
C PHE A 6 14.73 16.42 -7.71
N ARG A 7 15.69 17.21 -8.24
CA ARG A 7 17.12 17.00 -8.02
C ARG A 7 17.50 17.16 -6.54
N LYS A 8 16.94 18.14 -5.84
CA LYS A 8 17.20 18.37 -4.42
C LYS A 8 16.72 17.20 -3.56
N TYR A 9 15.47 16.77 -3.72
CA TYR A 9 14.91 15.69 -2.88
C TYR A 9 15.45 14.30 -3.24
N VAL A 10 15.75 14.03 -4.49
CA VAL A 10 16.45 12.81 -4.89
C VAL A 10 17.89 12.81 -4.38
N VAL A 11 18.59 13.94 -4.45
CA VAL A 11 19.95 14.07 -3.89
C VAL A 11 19.91 13.98 -2.37
N ASP A 12 18.97 14.64 -1.69
CA ASP A 12 18.83 14.57 -0.24
C ASP A 12 18.45 13.15 0.23
N PHE A 13 17.66 12.41 -0.54
CA PHE A 13 17.38 10.99 -0.31
C PHE A 13 18.65 10.12 -0.45
N PHE A 14 19.45 10.33 -1.50
CA PHE A 14 20.73 9.64 -1.65
C PHE A 14 21.77 10.09 -0.61
N VAL A 15 21.75 11.37 -0.19
CA VAL A 15 22.56 11.89 0.90
C VAL A 15 22.11 11.32 2.24
N PHE A 16 20.81 11.20 2.49
CA PHE A 16 20.25 10.51 3.66
C PHE A 16 20.68 9.02 3.70
N LEU A 17 20.60 8.33 2.56
CA LEU A 17 21.17 6.98 2.42
C LEU A 17 22.67 6.98 2.67
N LYS A 18 23.42 7.94 2.13
CA LYS A 18 24.87 8.06 2.26
C LYS A 18 25.30 8.45 3.68
N LEU A 19 24.61 9.38 4.34
CA LEU A 19 24.85 9.78 5.74
C LEU A 19 24.59 8.63 6.71
N ASN A 20 23.51 7.86 6.52
CA ASN A 20 23.30 6.64 7.28
C ASN A 20 24.34 5.57 6.97
N PHE A 21 24.94 5.55 5.78
CA PHE A 21 26.06 4.70 5.44
C PHE A 21 27.38 5.11 6.15
N THR A 22 27.59 6.40 6.38
CA THR A 22 28.85 6.94 6.95
C THR A 22 28.86 6.86 8.49
N ILE A 23 27.70 7.07 9.15
CA ILE A 23 27.56 6.96 10.61
C ILE A 23 27.70 5.51 11.10
N MET A 24 27.57 4.52 10.20
CA MET A 24 27.61 3.08 10.52
C MET A 24 29.03 2.48 10.62
N ASN A 25 30.10 3.27 10.71
CA ASN A 25 31.44 2.80 10.40
C ASN A 25 32.31 2.30 11.57
N LYS A 26 31.78 2.05 12.77
CA LYS A 26 32.68 1.72 13.91
C LYS A 26 32.27 0.61 14.88
N GLU A 27 31.47 -0.41 14.53
CA GLU A 27 31.31 -1.54 15.47
C GLU A 27 31.00 -2.88 14.77
N ASN A 28 31.63 -3.94 15.23
CA ASN A 28 31.48 -5.40 15.05
C ASN A 28 30.86 -5.94 13.72
N LEU A 29 31.61 -6.72 13.00
CA LEU A 29 31.31 -7.36 11.71
C LEU A 29 29.90 -8.01 11.56
N PRO A 30 29.34 -8.72 12.54
CA PRO A 30 28.01 -9.30 12.41
C PRO A 30 26.90 -8.24 12.34
N GLN A 31 26.95 -7.22 13.18
CA GLN A 31 25.92 -6.17 13.28
C GLN A 31 25.90 -5.26 12.04
N LYS A 32 27.07 -5.00 11.45
CA LYS A 32 27.21 -4.23 10.20
C LYS A 32 26.57 -4.96 9.01
N SER A 33 26.64 -6.31 8.98
CA SER A 33 25.99 -7.12 7.95
C SER A 33 24.47 -7.07 8.04
N TYR A 34 23.88 -7.11 9.25
CA TYR A 34 22.44 -7.04 9.46
C TYR A 34 21.87 -5.66 9.12
N LYS A 35 22.55 -4.58 9.47
CA LYS A 35 22.15 -3.22 9.08
C LYS A 35 22.13 -3.06 7.55
N ARG A 36 23.13 -3.59 6.83
CA ARG A 36 23.11 -3.64 5.36
C ARG A 36 21.94 -4.42 4.81
N ALA A 37 21.64 -5.57 5.40
CA ALA A 37 20.48 -6.37 4.97
C ALA A 37 19.17 -5.60 5.09
N LEU A 38 18.97 -4.86 6.19
CA LEU A 38 17.79 -4.01 6.39
C LEU A 38 17.67 -2.90 5.33
N VAL A 39 18.79 -2.28 4.94
CA VAL A 39 18.80 -1.28 3.86
C VAL A 39 18.38 -1.92 2.54
N TRP A 40 18.94 -3.08 2.18
CA TRP A 40 18.56 -3.79 0.95
C TRP A 40 17.11 -4.28 0.96
N LEU A 41 16.61 -4.77 2.10
CA LEU A 41 15.21 -5.19 2.24
C LEU A 41 14.26 -4.00 2.16
N SER A 42 14.57 -2.88 2.81
CA SER A 42 13.75 -1.67 2.78
C SER A 42 13.72 -1.04 1.39
N SER A 43 14.86 -0.99 0.69
CA SER A 43 14.91 -0.50 -0.69
C SER A 43 14.22 -1.45 -1.66
N GLY A 44 14.31 -2.77 -1.43
CA GLY A 44 13.55 -3.76 -2.19
C GLY A 44 12.03 -3.61 -1.97
N HIS A 45 11.60 -3.30 -0.75
CA HIS A 45 10.21 -3.01 -0.43
C HIS A 45 9.74 -1.74 -1.18
N PHE A 46 10.54 -0.68 -1.18
CA PHE A 46 10.25 0.51 -1.98
C PHE A 46 10.06 0.16 -3.46
N ILE A 47 10.99 -0.58 -4.06
CA ILE A 47 10.92 -0.96 -5.48
C ILE A 47 9.69 -1.86 -5.74
N ASN A 48 9.43 -2.87 -4.90
CA ASN A 48 8.26 -3.73 -5.08
C ASN A 48 6.95 -2.93 -5.03
N ASP A 49 6.85 -1.97 -4.13
CA ASP A 49 5.63 -1.20 -3.95
C ASP A 49 5.45 -0.10 -5.00
N VAL A 50 6.52 0.37 -5.65
CA VAL A 50 6.39 1.14 -6.89
C VAL A 50 5.58 0.35 -7.92
N TYR A 51 5.85 -0.95 -8.11
CA TYR A 51 5.08 -1.78 -9.06
C TYR A 51 3.63 -1.98 -8.64
N THR A 52 3.35 -2.14 -7.35
CA THR A 52 1.96 -2.27 -6.87
C THR A 52 1.13 -1.01 -7.12
N GLY A 53 1.77 0.17 -7.12
CA GLY A 53 1.12 1.46 -7.41
C GLY A 53 0.93 1.78 -8.90
N VAL A 54 1.51 1.01 -9.82
CA VAL A 54 1.54 1.31 -11.27
C VAL A 54 0.16 1.29 -11.92
N LEU A 55 -0.69 0.32 -11.58
CA LEU A 55 -1.88 -0.02 -12.38
C LEU A 55 -2.98 1.03 -12.30
N ASN A 56 -3.27 1.56 -11.12
CA ASN A 56 -4.44 2.42 -10.89
C ASN A 56 -4.49 3.66 -11.82
N PRO A 57 -3.43 4.48 -11.95
CA PRO A 57 -3.50 5.69 -12.79
C PRO A 57 -3.54 5.39 -14.27
N ILE A 58 -3.00 4.25 -14.71
CA ILE A 58 -2.93 3.90 -16.13
C ILE A 58 -4.06 2.96 -16.59
N MET A 59 -4.79 2.34 -15.66
CA MET A 59 -5.88 1.41 -15.98
C MET A 59 -6.95 2.03 -16.90
N PRO A 60 -7.39 3.29 -16.75
CA PRO A 60 -8.33 3.89 -17.68
C PRO A 60 -7.79 3.96 -19.12
N PHE A 61 -6.48 4.15 -19.29
CA PHE A 61 -5.84 4.21 -20.60
C PHE A 61 -5.69 2.82 -21.21
N ILE A 62 -5.34 1.80 -20.41
CA ILE A 62 -5.35 0.40 -20.83
C ILE A 62 -6.77 -0.02 -21.23
N ALA A 63 -7.77 0.27 -20.41
CA ALA A 63 -9.18 -0.04 -20.67
C ALA A 63 -9.66 0.57 -21.99
N GLY A 64 -9.33 1.85 -22.24
CA GLY A 64 -9.65 2.51 -23.50
C GLY A 64 -8.94 1.91 -24.72
N LYS A 65 -7.70 1.42 -24.54
CA LYS A 65 -6.93 0.76 -25.61
C LYS A 65 -7.54 -0.58 -26.02
N ILE A 66 -7.99 -1.38 -25.05
CA ILE A 66 -8.51 -2.75 -25.31
C ILE A 66 -10.03 -2.82 -25.37
N GLY A 67 -10.73 -1.69 -25.23
CA GLY A 67 -12.18 -1.59 -25.41
C GLY A 67 -13.02 -2.21 -24.28
N ILE A 68 -12.53 -2.21 -23.02
CA ILE A 68 -13.30 -2.68 -21.86
C ILE A 68 -13.93 -1.53 -21.09
N SER A 69 -15.07 -1.81 -20.45
CA SER A 69 -15.76 -0.86 -19.58
C SER A 69 -15.02 -0.59 -18.28
N MET A 70 -15.40 0.49 -17.58
CA MET A 70 -14.88 0.79 -16.24
C MET A 70 -15.20 -0.34 -15.25
N ALA A 71 -16.41 -0.93 -15.32
CA ALA A 71 -16.79 -2.04 -14.46
C ALA A 71 -15.88 -3.25 -14.64
N ILE A 72 -15.57 -3.64 -15.88
CA ILE A 72 -14.62 -4.74 -16.15
C ILE A 72 -13.21 -4.39 -15.64
N ALA A 73 -12.76 -3.16 -15.87
CA ALA A 73 -11.46 -2.70 -15.39
C ALA A 73 -11.37 -2.72 -13.84
N THR A 74 -12.43 -2.37 -13.13
CA THR A 74 -12.47 -2.46 -11.65
C THR A 74 -12.45 -3.90 -11.15
N ILE A 75 -13.08 -4.85 -11.84
CA ILE A 75 -12.95 -6.29 -11.56
C ILE A 75 -11.50 -6.74 -11.72
N ILE A 76 -10.83 -6.32 -12.79
CA ILE A 76 -9.43 -6.68 -13.04
C ILE A 76 -8.51 -6.12 -11.95
N LEU A 77 -8.73 -4.88 -11.50
CA LEU A 77 -8.01 -4.31 -10.35
C LEU A 77 -8.31 -5.06 -9.04
N THR A 78 -9.55 -5.51 -8.86
CA THR A 78 -9.93 -6.37 -7.72
C THR A 78 -9.16 -7.70 -7.73
N ILE A 79 -9.03 -8.33 -8.89
CA ILE A 79 -8.21 -9.54 -9.06
C ILE A 79 -6.76 -9.26 -8.62
N SER A 80 -6.18 -8.13 -9.03
CA SER A 80 -4.85 -7.73 -8.57
C SER A 80 -4.75 -7.68 -7.05
N HIS A 81 -5.69 -7.02 -6.37
CA HIS A 81 -5.70 -6.90 -4.91
C HIS A 81 -5.93 -8.24 -4.20
N ILE A 82 -6.78 -9.11 -4.74
CA ILE A 82 -6.99 -10.46 -4.20
C ILE A 82 -5.67 -11.25 -4.23
N PHE A 83 -5.02 -11.31 -5.38
CA PHE A 83 -3.77 -12.08 -5.54
C PHE A 83 -2.57 -11.46 -4.81
N SER A 84 -2.52 -10.14 -4.67
CA SER A 84 -1.45 -9.47 -3.93
C SER A 84 -1.62 -9.52 -2.40
N SER A 85 -2.86 -9.65 -1.88
CA SER A 85 -3.14 -9.53 -0.46
C SER A 85 -3.57 -10.83 0.20
N LEU A 86 -4.56 -11.54 -0.37
CA LEU A 86 -5.11 -12.74 0.27
C LEU A 86 -4.18 -13.96 0.21
N LEU A 87 -3.20 -13.99 -0.71
CA LEU A 87 -2.18 -15.04 -0.76
C LEU A 87 -1.01 -14.81 0.21
N GLN A 88 -0.86 -13.61 0.79
CA GLN A 88 0.24 -13.31 1.72
C GLN A 88 0.30 -14.24 2.94
N PRO A 89 -0.81 -14.61 3.61
CA PRO A 89 -0.76 -15.56 4.71
C PRO A 89 -0.24 -16.94 4.29
N LEU A 90 -0.63 -17.42 3.10
CA LEU A 90 -0.15 -18.69 2.55
C LEU A 90 1.36 -18.63 2.29
N PHE A 91 1.83 -17.61 1.62
CA PHE A 91 3.26 -17.45 1.34
C PHE A 91 4.07 -17.13 2.60
N GLY A 92 3.49 -16.46 3.60
CA GLY A 92 4.08 -16.29 4.92
C GLY A 92 4.32 -17.62 5.63
N PHE A 93 3.32 -18.49 5.65
CA PHE A 93 3.45 -19.84 6.20
C PHE A 93 4.51 -20.68 5.45
N LEU A 94 4.54 -20.61 4.11
CA LEU A 94 5.56 -21.30 3.31
C LEU A 94 6.97 -20.72 3.54
N ALA A 95 7.07 -19.41 3.76
CA ALA A 95 8.34 -18.72 4.06
C ALA A 95 8.88 -19.10 5.43
N ASP A 96 8.03 -19.24 6.44
CA ASP A 96 8.43 -19.65 7.79
C ASP A 96 8.94 -21.09 7.83
N ASN A 97 8.38 -21.95 6.98
CA ASN A 97 8.82 -23.33 6.81
C ASN A 97 10.04 -23.48 5.88
N ASN A 98 10.35 -22.47 5.08
CA ASN A 98 11.43 -22.49 4.09
C ASN A 98 12.28 -21.22 4.17
N VAL A 99 13.32 -21.24 4.98
CA VAL A 99 14.19 -20.10 5.31
C VAL A 99 15.02 -19.57 4.12
N LYS A 100 14.84 -20.10 2.91
CA LYS A 100 15.55 -19.67 1.70
C LYS A 100 14.95 -18.34 1.19
N ARG A 101 15.82 -17.39 0.80
CA ARG A 101 15.48 -16.05 0.23
C ARG A 101 14.73 -16.10 -1.09
N VAL A 102 14.17 -17.24 -1.46
CA VAL A 102 13.63 -17.51 -2.80
C VAL A 102 12.44 -16.62 -3.11
N PHE A 103 11.57 -16.40 -2.11
CA PHE A 103 10.36 -15.63 -2.31
C PHE A 103 10.59 -14.13 -2.45
N ILE A 104 11.59 -13.57 -1.73
CA ILE A 104 11.97 -12.16 -1.91
C ILE A 104 12.48 -11.92 -3.33
N PHE A 105 13.33 -12.83 -3.82
CA PHE A 105 13.91 -12.70 -5.16
C PHE A 105 12.86 -12.88 -6.26
N TRP A 106 12.16 -14.03 -6.28
CA TRP A 106 11.16 -14.30 -7.29
C TRP A 106 9.95 -13.37 -7.18
N GLY A 107 9.59 -12.96 -5.97
CA GLY A 107 8.54 -12.00 -5.75
C GLY A 107 8.81 -10.68 -6.49
N LEU A 108 9.99 -10.12 -6.28
CA LEU A 108 10.37 -8.87 -6.96
C LEU A 108 10.53 -9.05 -8.47
N ILE A 109 11.07 -10.18 -8.95
CA ILE A 109 11.19 -10.49 -10.38
C ILE A 109 9.80 -10.54 -11.05
N LEU A 110 8.86 -11.30 -10.48
CA LEU A 110 7.51 -11.44 -11.04
C LEU A 110 6.78 -10.09 -11.09
N SER A 111 6.80 -9.32 -9.99
CA SER A 111 6.19 -7.99 -9.96
C SER A 111 6.82 -7.08 -11.00
N SER A 112 8.15 -7.08 -11.11
CA SER A 112 8.89 -6.19 -12.02
C SER A 112 8.69 -6.51 -13.50
N ILE A 113 8.43 -7.76 -13.84
CA ILE A 113 8.19 -8.19 -15.21
C ILE A 113 6.73 -7.99 -15.60
N PHE A 114 5.81 -8.59 -14.83
CA PHE A 114 4.44 -8.74 -15.28
C PHE A 114 3.57 -7.50 -15.06
N ILE A 115 3.82 -6.69 -14.02
CA ILE A 115 3.07 -5.45 -13.84
C ILE A 115 3.33 -4.45 -14.98
N PRO A 116 4.58 -4.13 -15.37
CA PRO A 116 4.81 -3.27 -16.54
C PRO A 116 4.33 -3.88 -17.87
N LEU A 117 4.43 -5.20 -18.04
CA LEU A 117 3.92 -5.88 -19.23
C LEU A 117 2.41 -5.77 -19.39
N SER A 118 1.65 -5.59 -18.30
CA SER A 118 0.20 -5.38 -18.37
C SER A 118 -0.20 -4.19 -19.27
N ALA A 119 0.65 -3.17 -19.36
CA ALA A 119 0.44 -2.02 -20.25
C ALA A 119 0.50 -2.38 -21.75
N LEU A 120 1.14 -3.50 -22.10
CA LEU A 120 1.23 -3.99 -23.48
C LEU A 120 0.05 -4.89 -23.85
N ALA A 121 -0.77 -5.32 -22.89
CA ALA A 121 -1.89 -6.19 -23.18
C ALA A 121 -2.79 -5.61 -24.29
N ASN A 122 -3.21 -6.46 -25.20
CA ASN A 122 -4.07 -6.13 -26.34
C ASN A 122 -5.48 -6.73 -26.21
N ASN A 123 -5.71 -7.51 -25.18
CA ASN A 123 -7.03 -8.07 -24.84
C ASN A 123 -7.13 -8.28 -23.30
N PRO A 124 -8.36 -8.43 -22.76
CA PRO A 124 -8.57 -8.60 -21.32
C PRO A 124 -7.93 -9.84 -20.73
N PHE A 125 -7.87 -10.94 -21.47
CA PHE A 125 -7.34 -12.22 -20.99
C PHE A 125 -5.82 -12.10 -20.69
N ILE A 126 -5.04 -11.57 -21.62
CA ILE A 126 -3.60 -11.32 -21.43
C ILE A 126 -3.37 -10.34 -20.29
N LEU A 127 -4.19 -9.27 -20.20
CA LEU A 127 -4.13 -8.32 -19.10
C LEU A 127 -4.29 -9.00 -17.74
N VAL A 128 -5.30 -9.85 -17.58
CA VAL A 128 -5.56 -10.59 -16.34
C VAL A 128 -4.39 -11.52 -15.99
N ILE A 129 -3.85 -12.25 -16.96
CA ILE A 129 -2.68 -13.13 -16.72
C ILE A 129 -1.49 -12.33 -16.19
N PHE A 130 -1.14 -11.24 -16.84
CA PHE A 130 -0.01 -10.42 -16.41
C PHE A 130 -0.24 -9.83 -15.01
N ILE A 131 -1.44 -9.35 -14.73
CA ILE A 131 -1.81 -8.81 -13.42
C ILE A 131 -1.74 -9.89 -12.34
N ILE A 132 -2.26 -11.09 -12.58
CA ILE A 132 -2.20 -12.20 -11.62
C ILE A 132 -0.74 -12.57 -11.32
N LEU A 133 0.10 -12.77 -12.34
CA LEU A 133 1.50 -13.15 -12.16
C LEU A 133 2.28 -12.07 -11.41
N GLY A 134 2.08 -10.81 -11.75
CA GLY A 134 2.71 -9.68 -11.06
C GLY A 134 2.24 -9.53 -9.61
N SER A 135 0.95 -9.73 -9.35
CA SER A 135 0.37 -9.66 -8.00
C SER A 135 0.79 -10.81 -7.10
N ILE A 136 0.94 -12.03 -7.66
CA ILE A 136 1.57 -13.16 -6.96
C ILE A 136 3.01 -12.80 -6.57
N GLY A 137 3.74 -12.09 -7.43
CA GLY A 137 5.07 -11.59 -7.11
C GLY A 137 5.07 -10.73 -5.84
N SER A 138 4.18 -9.77 -5.76
CA SER A 138 4.03 -8.92 -4.56
C SER A 138 3.66 -9.73 -3.31
N SER A 139 2.75 -10.68 -3.41
CA SER A 139 2.37 -11.51 -2.26
C SER A 139 3.44 -12.50 -1.79
N LEU A 140 4.34 -12.93 -2.68
CA LEU A 140 5.54 -13.69 -2.30
C LEU A 140 6.56 -12.81 -1.55
N PHE A 141 6.76 -11.57 -2.01
CA PHE A 141 7.77 -10.67 -1.49
C PHE A 141 7.49 -10.23 -0.05
N HIS A 142 6.29 -9.69 0.21
CA HIS A 142 5.96 -8.99 1.45
C HIS A 142 6.17 -9.81 2.73
N PRO A 143 5.59 -11.02 2.91
CA PRO A 143 5.69 -11.73 4.17
C PRO A 143 7.13 -12.15 4.48
N GLN A 144 7.88 -12.60 3.47
CA GLN A 144 9.26 -13.01 3.66
C GLN A 144 10.19 -11.82 3.93
N ALA A 145 10.03 -10.70 3.21
CA ALA A 145 10.83 -9.49 3.42
C ALA A 145 10.58 -8.87 4.79
N LEU A 146 9.32 -8.83 5.25
CA LEU A 146 8.96 -8.37 6.59
C LEU A 146 9.52 -9.30 7.68
N GLY A 147 9.38 -10.61 7.50
CA GLY A 147 9.93 -11.61 8.43
C GLY A 147 11.46 -11.49 8.56
N PHE A 148 12.18 -11.30 7.45
CA PHE A 148 13.64 -11.08 7.48
C PHE A 148 14.00 -9.74 8.11
N SER A 149 13.26 -8.67 7.82
CA SER A 149 13.47 -7.36 8.42
C SER A 149 13.31 -7.39 9.94
N SER A 150 12.28 -8.07 10.44
CA SER A 150 12.03 -8.26 11.87
C SER A 150 13.16 -9.05 12.56
N ARG A 151 13.69 -10.09 11.89
CA ARG A 151 14.80 -10.91 12.41
C ARG A 151 16.10 -10.12 12.47
N PHE A 152 16.43 -9.35 11.42
CA PHE A 152 17.62 -8.51 11.41
C PHE A 152 17.49 -7.31 12.34
N ALA A 153 16.30 -6.80 12.59
CA ALA A 153 16.03 -5.73 13.53
C ALA A 153 16.30 -6.10 15.00
N LYS A 154 16.26 -7.38 15.36
CA LYS A 154 16.63 -7.87 16.70
C LYS A 154 18.04 -7.43 17.14
N TYR A 155 18.94 -7.18 16.17
CA TYR A 155 20.33 -6.77 16.41
C TYR A 155 20.57 -5.27 16.27
N SER A 156 19.50 -4.46 16.22
CA SER A 156 19.54 -3.00 16.13
C SER A 156 18.35 -2.41 16.90
N ASP A 157 18.09 -1.11 16.74
CA ASP A 157 16.83 -0.51 17.20
C ASP A 157 15.67 -1.07 16.36
N ALA A 158 15.02 -2.13 16.87
CA ALA A 158 14.02 -2.90 16.15
C ALA A 158 12.83 -2.03 15.70
N GLY A 159 12.39 -1.10 16.54
CA GLY A 159 11.27 -0.21 16.22
C GLY A 159 11.59 0.71 15.03
N LYS A 160 12.77 1.32 15.03
CA LYS A 160 13.21 2.18 13.91
C LYS A 160 13.43 1.38 12.63
N ALA A 161 14.01 0.19 12.71
CA ALA A 161 14.26 -0.65 11.53
C ALA A 161 12.96 -1.04 10.83
N ILE A 162 11.94 -1.46 11.58
CA ILE A 162 10.63 -1.81 11.02
C ILE A 162 9.91 -0.56 10.51
N ALA A 163 9.98 0.56 11.22
CA ALA A 163 9.40 1.81 10.76
C ALA A 163 10.00 2.27 9.42
N VAL A 164 11.32 2.17 9.25
CA VAL A 164 12.00 2.46 7.98
C VAL A 164 11.54 1.49 6.88
N PHE A 165 11.47 0.18 7.18
CA PHE A 165 11.01 -0.81 6.22
C PHE A 165 9.59 -0.52 5.72
N VAL A 166 8.65 -0.28 6.64
CA VAL A 166 7.24 0.03 6.30
C VAL A 166 7.14 1.39 5.59
N GLY A 167 7.85 2.40 6.08
CA GLY A 167 7.86 3.73 5.47
C GLY A 167 8.38 3.72 4.03
N MET A 168 9.41 2.91 3.74
CA MET A 168 9.93 2.75 2.37
C MET A 168 8.91 2.09 1.45
N GLY A 169 8.13 1.10 1.91
CA GLY A 169 7.01 0.55 1.13
C GLY A 169 5.96 1.61 0.81
N THR A 170 5.50 2.37 1.81
CA THR A 170 4.52 3.45 1.60
C THR A 170 5.02 4.50 0.61
N LEU A 171 6.29 4.91 0.70
CA LEU A 171 6.92 5.82 -0.26
C LEU A 171 6.96 5.21 -1.66
N GLY A 172 7.33 3.92 -1.79
CA GLY A 172 7.32 3.21 -3.06
C GLY A 172 5.93 3.19 -3.69
N TYR A 173 4.93 2.82 -2.90
CA TYR A 173 3.53 2.80 -3.35
C TYR A 173 3.06 4.19 -3.81
N SER A 174 3.48 5.25 -3.14
CA SER A 174 3.17 6.62 -3.57
C SER A 174 3.85 6.99 -4.90
N CYS A 175 5.08 6.54 -5.13
CA CYS A 175 5.83 6.83 -6.35
C CYS A 175 5.32 6.08 -7.59
N GLY A 176 4.67 4.91 -7.41
CA GLY A 176 4.14 4.09 -8.50
C GLY A 176 3.27 4.89 -9.48
N PRO A 177 2.24 5.61 -9.01
CA PRO A 177 1.35 6.40 -9.84
C PRO A 177 2.08 7.47 -10.68
N ILE A 178 3.01 8.20 -10.09
CA ILE A 178 3.71 9.27 -10.83
C ILE A 178 4.68 8.69 -11.87
N VAL A 179 5.38 7.59 -11.55
CA VAL A 179 6.32 6.95 -12.46
C VAL A 179 5.59 6.35 -13.67
N SER A 180 4.54 5.57 -13.43
CA SER A 180 3.80 4.92 -14.52
C SER A 180 3.07 5.92 -15.43
N SER A 181 2.51 6.97 -14.87
CA SER A 181 1.82 8.00 -15.63
C SER A 181 2.80 8.94 -16.36
N ALA A 182 3.99 9.19 -15.81
CA ALA A 182 5.06 9.90 -16.52
C ALA A 182 5.54 9.11 -17.74
N ILE A 183 5.81 7.80 -17.58
CA ILE A 183 6.18 6.95 -18.71
C ILE A 183 5.05 6.95 -19.75
N THR A 184 3.80 6.78 -19.34
CA THR A 184 2.65 6.75 -20.25
C THR A 184 2.52 8.04 -21.05
N GLN A 185 2.72 9.20 -20.41
CA GLN A 185 2.55 10.50 -21.08
C GLN A 185 3.74 10.91 -21.93
N PHE A 186 4.96 10.74 -21.43
CA PHE A 186 6.16 11.32 -22.07
C PHE A 186 6.89 10.34 -22.98
N LEU A 187 6.80 9.03 -22.70
CA LEU A 187 7.49 7.99 -23.49
C LEU A 187 6.51 7.10 -24.26
N GLY A 188 5.22 7.15 -23.92
CA GLY A 188 4.20 6.26 -24.43
C GLY A 188 4.07 4.97 -23.61
N MET A 189 2.84 4.46 -23.50
CA MET A 189 2.50 3.28 -22.68
C MET A 189 3.26 2.01 -23.14
N SER A 190 3.66 1.92 -24.40
CA SER A 190 4.50 0.84 -24.96
C SER A 190 5.89 0.75 -24.33
N ARG A 191 6.38 1.83 -23.73
CA ARG A 191 7.68 1.88 -23.06
C ARG A 191 7.63 1.50 -21.57
N MET A 192 6.44 1.14 -21.04
CA MET A 192 6.29 0.72 -19.66
C MET A 192 7.28 -0.41 -19.23
N PRO A 193 7.62 -1.40 -20.09
CA PRO A 193 8.61 -2.43 -19.75
C PRO A 193 10.01 -1.94 -19.40
N ILE A 194 10.32 -0.66 -19.59
CA ILE A 194 11.59 -0.08 -19.13
C ILE A 194 11.75 -0.21 -17.60
N MET A 195 10.62 -0.21 -16.88
CA MET A 195 10.60 -0.42 -15.42
C MET A 195 11.13 -1.81 -15.05
N THR A 196 10.91 -2.83 -15.88
CA THR A 196 11.36 -4.21 -15.64
C THR A 196 12.86 -4.29 -15.35
N VAL A 197 13.66 -3.51 -16.08
CA VAL A 197 15.12 -3.49 -15.92
C VAL A 197 15.50 -3.09 -14.50
N ILE A 198 14.88 -2.04 -13.96
CA ILE A 198 15.17 -1.52 -12.61
C ILE A 198 14.88 -2.58 -11.55
N GLY A 199 13.71 -3.21 -11.60
CA GLY A 199 13.32 -4.20 -10.60
C GLY A 199 14.12 -5.49 -10.72
N CYS A 200 14.41 -5.97 -11.92
CA CYS A 200 15.24 -7.16 -12.11
C CYS A 200 16.68 -6.95 -11.62
N VAL A 201 17.27 -5.79 -11.93
CA VAL A 201 18.59 -5.43 -11.40
C VAL A 201 18.56 -5.37 -9.86
N TRP A 202 17.53 -4.75 -9.29
CA TRP A 202 17.40 -4.65 -7.84
C TRP A 202 17.22 -6.02 -7.18
N ALA A 203 16.44 -6.91 -7.78
CA ALA A 203 16.28 -8.30 -7.31
C ALA A 203 17.61 -9.06 -7.29
N LEU A 204 18.43 -8.92 -8.33
CA LEU A 204 19.77 -9.53 -8.39
C LEU A 204 20.69 -8.95 -7.33
N LEU A 205 20.67 -7.63 -7.13
CA LEU A 205 21.46 -6.99 -6.06
C LEU A 205 21.02 -7.48 -4.66
N MET A 206 19.71 -7.56 -4.41
CA MET A 206 19.19 -8.13 -3.17
C MET A 206 19.60 -9.59 -2.98
N PHE A 207 19.55 -10.40 -4.05
CA PHE A 207 20.02 -11.79 -3.99
C PHE A 207 21.50 -11.89 -3.64
N LYS A 208 22.32 -10.93 -4.07
CA LYS A 208 23.75 -10.86 -3.73
C LYS A 208 23.99 -10.37 -2.30
N PHE A 209 23.30 -9.31 -1.88
CA PHE A 209 23.66 -8.56 -0.67
C PHE A 209 22.82 -8.87 0.59
N VAL A 210 21.62 -9.43 0.45
CA VAL A 210 20.85 -9.91 1.61
C VAL A 210 21.45 -11.23 2.08
N PRO A 211 21.90 -11.36 3.34
CA PRO A 211 22.55 -12.59 3.84
C PRO A 211 21.62 -13.80 3.77
N LYS A 212 22.20 -14.99 3.56
CA LYS A 212 21.48 -16.26 3.77
C LYS A 212 21.29 -16.43 5.28
N ILE A 213 20.08 -16.81 5.67
CA ILE A 213 19.77 -17.14 7.05
C ILE A 213 19.97 -18.65 7.18
N SER A 214 21.12 -19.06 7.66
CA SER A 214 21.48 -20.48 7.75
C SER A 214 21.07 -21.15 9.06
N ASN A 215 20.96 -20.40 10.17
CA ASN A 215 20.65 -20.93 11.49
C ASN A 215 19.84 -19.92 12.30
N ILE A 216 18.55 -19.75 11.97
CA ILE A 216 17.66 -19.06 12.87
C ILE A 216 16.93 -20.13 13.66
N GLU A 217 17.06 -20.02 14.99
CA GLU A 217 16.23 -20.75 15.92
C GLU A 217 14.81 -20.78 15.39
N GLN A 218 14.36 -21.94 14.97
CA GLN A 218 12.96 -22.18 14.66
C GLN A 218 12.22 -21.74 15.91
N VAL A 219 11.31 -20.78 15.77
CA VAL A 219 10.43 -20.39 16.86
C VAL A 219 9.74 -21.68 17.29
N GLN A 220 10.13 -22.21 18.45
CA GLN A 220 9.73 -23.55 18.91
C GLN A 220 8.25 -23.66 19.27
N ASN A 221 7.50 -22.57 19.24
CA ASN A 221 6.05 -22.60 19.46
C ASN A 221 5.34 -22.52 18.11
N LYS A 222 4.98 -23.67 17.57
CA LYS A 222 4.04 -23.76 16.46
C LYS A 222 2.71 -23.15 16.91
N ILE A 223 2.46 -21.92 16.48
CA ILE A 223 1.14 -21.28 16.69
C ILE A 223 0.13 -22.13 15.89
N ASP A 224 -0.89 -22.63 16.57
CA ASP A 224 -2.03 -23.22 15.87
C ASP A 224 -2.80 -22.08 15.18
N PHE A 225 -2.58 -21.98 13.86
CA PHE A 225 -3.17 -20.95 13.03
C PHE A 225 -4.70 -20.98 13.09
N LYS A 226 -5.32 -22.18 13.14
CA LYS A 226 -6.79 -22.32 13.20
C LYS A 226 -7.35 -21.77 14.52
N LEU A 227 -6.68 -22.08 15.62
CA LEU A 227 -7.07 -21.58 16.96
C LEU A 227 -6.89 -20.06 17.06
N ALA A 228 -5.74 -19.54 16.59
CA ALA A 228 -5.46 -18.12 16.57
C ALA A 228 -6.49 -17.34 15.74
N PHE A 229 -6.78 -17.82 14.52
CA PHE A 229 -7.75 -17.21 13.62
C PHE A 229 -9.17 -17.23 14.19
N LYS A 230 -9.57 -18.35 14.84
CA LYS A 230 -10.85 -18.45 15.54
C LYS A 230 -10.94 -17.39 16.68
N ARG A 231 -9.90 -17.25 17.50
CA ARG A 231 -9.87 -16.26 18.59
C ARG A 231 -9.97 -14.82 18.06
N ILE A 232 -9.29 -14.53 16.93
CA ILE A 232 -9.35 -13.21 16.29
C ILE A 232 -10.76 -12.92 15.78
N LEU A 233 -11.39 -13.85 15.05
CA LEU A 233 -12.73 -13.67 14.51
C LEU A 233 -13.84 -13.56 15.59
N THR A 234 -13.65 -14.17 16.76
CA THR A 234 -14.60 -14.09 17.86
C THR A 234 -14.39 -12.89 18.78
N ASN A 235 -13.28 -12.15 18.63
CA ASN A 235 -12.98 -11.00 19.46
C ASN A 235 -13.69 -9.74 18.97
N ARG A 236 -14.60 -9.18 19.78
CA ARG A 236 -15.41 -8.01 19.44
C ARG A 236 -14.55 -6.77 19.12
N LYS A 237 -13.54 -6.47 19.94
CA LYS A 237 -12.67 -5.29 19.74
C LYS A 237 -11.89 -5.39 18.43
N LEU A 238 -11.35 -6.57 18.10
CA LEU A 238 -10.65 -6.80 16.82
C LEU A 238 -11.59 -6.66 15.62
N ASN A 239 -12.82 -7.14 15.73
CA ASN A 239 -13.79 -7.02 14.64
C ASN A 239 -14.20 -5.55 14.42
N ILE A 240 -14.41 -4.76 15.47
CA ILE A 240 -14.68 -3.31 15.33
C ILE A 240 -13.50 -2.60 14.69
N LEU A 241 -12.27 -2.86 15.15
CA LEU A 241 -11.05 -2.27 14.55
C LEU A 241 -10.88 -2.66 13.09
N ASN A 242 -11.22 -3.91 12.73
CA ASN A 242 -11.18 -4.37 11.35
C ASN A 242 -12.23 -3.66 10.47
N ILE A 243 -13.45 -3.47 10.97
CA ILE A 243 -14.50 -2.71 10.27
C ILE A 243 -14.04 -1.27 10.05
N ILE A 244 -13.47 -0.60 11.06
CA ILE A 244 -12.91 0.75 10.92
C ILE A 244 -11.80 0.77 9.86
N ALA A 245 -10.91 -0.21 9.86
CA ALA A 245 -9.87 -0.36 8.85
C ALA A 245 -10.46 -0.54 7.44
N MET A 246 -11.47 -1.39 7.29
CA MET A 246 -12.19 -1.61 6.02
C MET A 246 -12.84 -0.32 5.49
N LEU A 247 -13.53 0.44 6.35
CA LEU A 247 -14.21 1.68 5.96
C LEU A 247 -13.23 2.73 5.44
N LYS A 248 -12.06 2.88 6.08
CA LYS A 248 -10.99 3.77 5.62
C LYS A 248 -10.38 3.28 4.31
N THR A 249 -10.09 1.98 4.22
CA THR A 249 -9.57 1.36 3.00
C THR A 249 -10.55 1.52 1.84
N MET A 250 -11.86 1.48 2.09
CA MET A 250 -12.89 1.67 1.08
C MET A 250 -12.85 3.08 0.47
N ILE A 251 -12.69 4.14 1.29
CA ILE A 251 -12.51 5.52 0.79
C ILE A 251 -11.25 5.61 -0.07
N MET A 252 -10.14 5.11 0.44
CA MET A 252 -8.87 5.13 -0.27
C MET A 252 -8.96 4.38 -1.60
N SER A 253 -9.50 3.15 -1.60
CA SER A 253 -9.66 2.34 -2.81
C SER A 253 -10.60 2.98 -3.82
N SER A 254 -11.70 3.59 -3.36
CA SER A 254 -12.63 4.31 -4.25
C SER A 254 -11.94 5.46 -4.97
N CYS A 255 -11.16 6.27 -4.25
CA CYS A 255 -10.38 7.34 -4.86
C CYS A 255 -9.34 6.79 -5.86
N PHE A 256 -8.65 5.71 -5.49
CA PHE A 256 -7.58 5.13 -6.32
C PHE A 256 -8.08 4.46 -7.59
N ILE A 257 -9.22 3.80 -7.50
CA ILE A 257 -9.77 3.01 -8.60
C ILE A 257 -10.66 3.88 -9.49
N LEU A 258 -11.52 4.72 -8.93
CA LEU A 258 -12.55 5.43 -9.70
C LEU A 258 -12.09 6.81 -10.20
N LEU A 259 -11.33 7.59 -9.42
CA LEU A 259 -10.91 8.93 -9.85
C LEU A 259 -10.05 8.96 -11.12
N PRO A 260 -9.15 8.00 -11.38
CA PRO A 260 -8.45 7.96 -12.68
C PRO A 260 -9.38 7.91 -13.89
N PHE A 261 -10.51 7.18 -13.79
CA PHE A 261 -11.51 7.16 -14.85
C PHE A 261 -12.25 8.49 -14.98
N LEU A 262 -12.63 9.12 -13.85
CA LEU A 262 -13.26 10.44 -13.85
C LEU A 262 -12.33 11.48 -14.48
N TRP A 263 -11.10 11.56 -14.05
CA TRP A 263 -10.14 12.54 -14.57
C TRP A 263 -9.81 12.29 -16.05
N LYS A 264 -9.71 11.03 -16.48
CA LYS A 264 -9.56 10.72 -17.91
C LYS A 264 -10.77 11.17 -18.72
N SER A 265 -12.01 10.95 -18.24
CA SER A 265 -13.23 11.41 -18.94
C SER A 265 -13.32 12.92 -19.04
N MET A 266 -12.69 13.66 -18.11
CA MET A 266 -12.54 15.12 -18.13
C MET A 266 -11.40 15.61 -19.06
N GLY A 267 -10.66 14.71 -19.71
CA GLY A 267 -9.55 15.04 -20.59
C GLY A 267 -8.21 15.27 -19.89
N TYR A 268 -8.10 14.99 -18.60
CA TYR A 268 -6.82 15.12 -17.91
C TYR A 268 -5.79 14.11 -18.43
N LYS A 269 -4.57 14.60 -18.59
CA LYS A 269 -3.44 13.79 -19.05
C LYS A 269 -2.97 12.81 -17.97
N PRO A 270 -2.35 11.67 -18.36
CA PRO A 270 -1.89 10.65 -17.41
C PRO A 270 -1.05 11.20 -16.26
N PHE A 271 -0.11 12.08 -16.54
CA PHE A 271 0.81 12.63 -15.53
C PHE A 271 0.08 13.41 -14.43
N TYR A 272 -0.97 14.18 -14.77
CA TYR A 272 -1.80 14.85 -13.78
C TYR A 272 -2.47 13.84 -12.84
N ILE A 273 -3.05 12.78 -13.41
CA ILE A 273 -3.71 11.71 -12.65
C ILE A 273 -2.72 11.06 -11.68
N GLY A 274 -1.53 10.72 -12.17
CA GLY A 274 -0.48 10.13 -11.33
C GLY A 274 0.02 11.06 -10.24
N MET A 275 0.18 12.36 -10.53
CA MET A 275 0.57 13.38 -9.54
C MET A 275 -0.48 13.55 -8.44
N ALA A 276 -1.76 13.57 -8.80
CA ALA A 276 -2.84 13.69 -7.82
C ALA A 276 -2.86 12.48 -6.88
N LEU A 277 -2.75 11.27 -7.41
CA LEU A 277 -2.67 10.05 -6.61
C LEU A 277 -1.39 10.01 -5.76
N PHE A 278 -0.24 10.38 -6.32
CA PHE A 278 1.01 10.52 -5.56
C PHE A 278 0.81 11.46 -4.36
N ALA A 279 0.28 12.66 -4.60
CA ALA A 279 0.11 13.66 -3.56
C ALA A 279 -0.84 13.20 -2.44
N PHE A 280 -1.91 12.50 -2.79
CA PHE A 280 -2.85 11.90 -1.84
C PHE A 280 -2.16 10.88 -0.93
N ILE A 281 -1.44 9.88 -1.51
CA ILE A 281 -0.77 8.83 -0.71
C ILE A 281 0.37 9.44 0.11
N PHE A 282 1.15 10.33 -0.49
CA PHE A 282 2.27 10.96 0.19
C PHE A 282 1.81 11.77 1.42
N ALA A 283 0.74 12.56 1.27
CA ALA A 283 0.12 13.26 2.38
C ALA A 283 -0.42 12.29 3.44
N GLY A 284 -1.04 11.18 3.02
CA GLY A 284 -1.47 10.12 3.91
C GLY A 284 -0.32 9.45 4.66
N GLY A 285 0.81 9.25 4.00
CA GLY A 285 2.06 8.78 4.61
C GLY A 285 2.57 9.74 5.70
N ILE A 286 2.56 11.05 5.43
CA ILE A 286 2.89 12.08 6.43
C ILE A 286 1.91 12.00 7.61
N GLY A 287 0.60 11.92 7.34
CA GLY A 287 -0.43 11.77 8.38
C GLY A 287 -0.18 10.56 9.27
N SER A 288 0.20 9.43 8.68
CA SER A 288 0.55 8.21 9.40
C SER A 288 1.81 8.38 10.25
N LEU A 289 2.86 9.03 9.74
CA LEU A 289 4.12 9.24 10.48
C LEU A 289 3.94 10.11 11.73
N ILE A 290 3.10 11.14 11.66
CA ILE A 290 2.87 12.05 12.80
C ILE A 290 1.68 11.63 13.68
N SER A 291 0.98 10.54 13.31
CA SER A 291 -0.25 10.10 13.99
C SER A 291 -0.07 9.86 15.49
N SER A 292 1.06 9.26 15.90
CA SER A 292 1.35 9.03 17.32
C SER A 292 1.52 10.32 18.13
N ASN A 293 2.04 11.38 17.50
CA ASN A 293 2.14 12.70 18.15
C ASN A 293 0.76 13.37 18.26
N ILE A 294 -0.09 13.19 17.25
CA ILE A 294 -1.48 13.67 17.27
C ILE A 294 -2.26 12.90 18.32
N GLU A 295 -2.16 11.56 18.33
CA GLU A 295 -2.83 10.68 19.29
C GLU A 295 -2.49 11.04 20.74
N LYS A 296 -1.22 11.31 21.04
CA LYS A 296 -0.80 11.74 22.40
C LYS A 296 -1.46 13.06 22.84
N LYS A 297 -1.82 13.95 21.89
CA LYS A 297 -2.42 15.25 22.19
C LYS A 297 -3.94 15.20 22.33
N ILE A 298 -4.59 14.43 21.46
CA ILE A 298 -6.06 14.44 21.35
C ILE A 298 -6.72 13.11 21.71
N GLY A 299 -5.95 12.05 21.94
CA GLY A 299 -6.44 10.70 22.23
C GLY A 299 -6.84 9.90 20.99
N SER A 300 -6.77 8.56 21.10
CA SER A 300 -7.07 7.62 20.01
C SER A 300 -8.50 7.77 19.47
N ALA A 301 -9.49 7.97 20.34
CA ALA A 301 -10.89 8.14 19.95
C ALA A 301 -11.07 9.33 18.98
N ASN A 302 -10.48 10.48 19.30
CA ASN A 302 -10.59 11.67 18.46
C ASN A 302 -9.85 11.49 17.13
N VAL A 303 -8.74 10.75 17.11
CA VAL A 303 -8.06 10.40 15.85
C VAL A 303 -8.99 9.59 14.94
N PHE A 304 -9.72 8.61 15.50
CA PHE A 304 -10.71 7.85 14.73
C PHE A 304 -11.88 8.71 14.26
N TYR A 305 -12.46 9.55 15.12
CA TYR A 305 -13.56 10.44 14.75
C TYR A 305 -13.16 11.39 13.63
N ILE A 306 -12.01 12.04 13.74
CA ILE A 306 -11.49 12.92 12.70
C ILE A 306 -11.34 12.15 11.38
N SER A 307 -10.69 11.00 11.41
CA SER A 307 -10.45 10.19 10.21
C SER A 307 -11.73 9.68 9.54
N MET A 308 -12.79 9.41 10.30
CA MET A 308 -14.04 8.86 9.77
C MET A 308 -15.05 9.95 9.37
N ILE A 309 -15.20 11.01 10.18
CA ILE A 309 -16.22 12.04 9.96
C ILE A 309 -15.75 13.07 8.93
N PHE A 310 -14.50 13.54 9.03
CA PHE A 310 -14.03 14.62 8.15
C PHE A 310 -13.82 14.21 6.70
N THR A 311 -13.75 12.92 6.40
CA THR A 311 -13.72 12.43 5.01
C THR A 311 -14.98 12.82 4.24
N LEU A 312 -16.15 12.88 4.88
CA LEU A 312 -17.40 13.25 4.21
C LEU A 312 -17.41 14.72 3.76
N PRO A 313 -17.21 15.74 4.63
CA PRO A 313 -17.19 17.14 4.18
C PRO A 313 -16.05 17.42 3.19
N LEU A 314 -14.89 16.76 3.31
CA LEU A 314 -13.82 16.88 2.32
C LEU A 314 -14.23 16.29 0.97
N MET A 315 -14.93 15.16 0.93
CA MET A 315 -15.44 14.56 -0.31
C MET A 315 -16.52 15.44 -0.95
N ILE A 316 -17.43 16.01 -0.15
CA ILE A 316 -18.45 16.96 -0.64
C ILE A 316 -17.75 18.17 -1.28
N LEU A 317 -16.77 18.75 -0.61
CA LEU A 317 -16.02 19.89 -1.11
C LEU A 317 -15.21 19.53 -2.37
N PHE A 318 -14.61 18.35 -2.43
CA PHE A 318 -13.95 17.83 -3.63
C PHE A 318 -14.93 17.76 -4.80
N VAL A 319 -16.11 17.14 -4.61
CA VAL A 319 -17.14 17.00 -5.65
C VAL A 319 -17.73 18.35 -6.06
N ALA A 320 -17.85 19.30 -5.15
CA ALA A 320 -18.33 20.65 -5.47
C ALA A 320 -17.32 21.47 -6.28
N THR A 321 -16.02 21.19 -6.15
CA THR A 321 -14.97 22.04 -6.71
C THR A 321 -14.23 21.46 -7.91
N TYR A 322 -14.34 20.15 -8.17
CA TYR A 322 -13.47 19.46 -9.15
C TYR A 322 -13.65 19.95 -10.61
N HIS A 323 -14.79 20.49 -10.95
CA HIS A 323 -15.05 21.10 -12.27
C HIS A 323 -14.63 22.58 -12.35
N SER A 324 -15.04 23.36 -11.35
CA SER A 324 -14.91 24.82 -11.37
C SER A 324 -13.57 25.32 -10.86
N HIS A 325 -12.97 24.61 -9.88
CA HIS A 325 -11.76 25.02 -9.20
C HIS A 325 -10.78 23.84 -9.02
N PRO A 326 -10.13 23.33 -10.09
CA PRO A 326 -9.31 22.11 -10.05
C PRO A 326 -8.19 22.16 -9.00
N THR A 327 -7.58 23.32 -8.80
CA THR A 327 -6.51 23.50 -7.80
C THR A 327 -7.04 23.32 -6.37
N ILE A 328 -8.21 23.90 -6.05
CA ILE A 328 -8.85 23.74 -4.73
C ILE A 328 -9.21 22.28 -4.52
N SER A 329 -9.81 21.64 -5.52
CA SER A 329 -10.15 20.22 -5.51
C SER A 329 -8.92 19.34 -5.24
N LEU A 330 -7.78 19.62 -5.88
CA LEU A 330 -6.54 18.88 -5.64
C LEU A 330 -6.04 19.07 -4.20
N ILE A 331 -6.08 20.28 -3.66
CA ILE A 331 -5.68 20.56 -2.26
C ILE A 331 -6.60 19.76 -1.31
N VAL A 332 -7.90 19.81 -1.51
CA VAL A 332 -8.89 19.08 -0.71
C VAL A 332 -8.62 17.57 -0.77
N PHE A 333 -8.31 17.06 -1.95
CA PHE A 333 -7.97 15.64 -2.15
C PHE A 333 -6.70 15.23 -1.38
N VAL A 334 -5.67 16.06 -1.38
CA VAL A 334 -4.44 15.85 -0.62
C VAL A 334 -4.72 15.86 0.89
N VAL A 335 -5.50 16.82 1.39
CA VAL A 335 -5.92 16.90 2.80
C VAL A 335 -6.73 15.65 3.19
N MET A 336 -7.62 15.19 2.31
CA MET A 336 -8.40 13.97 2.55
C MET A 336 -7.49 12.73 2.68
N GLY A 337 -6.43 12.62 1.88
CA GLY A 337 -5.42 11.57 2.02
C GLY A 337 -4.75 11.57 3.40
N PHE A 338 -4.33 12.75 3.86
CA PHE A 338 -3.75 12.94 5.18
C PHE A 338 -4.71 12.49 6.30
N VAL A 339 -5.94 12.99 6.28
CA VAL A 339 -6.97 12.71 7.30
C VAL A 339 -7.34 11.22 7.33
N THR A 340 -7.54 10.61 6.16
CA THR A 340 -7.96 9.21 6.06
C THR A 340 -6.88 8.26 6.60
N MET A 341 -5.60 8.51 6.29
CA MET A 341 -4.53 7.56 6.62
C MET A 341 -3.94 7.77 8.01
N MET A 342 -4.15 8.92 8.68
CA MET A 342 -3.54 9.19 9.98
C MET A 342 -4.01 8.22 11.09
N ALA A 343 -5.19 7.63 11.00
CA ALA A 343 -5.65 6.65 11.98
C ALA A 343 -5.12 5.22 11.73
N THR A 344 -4.42 4.95 10.63
CA THR A 344 -3.95 3.60 10.29
C THR A 344 -2.97 3.01 11.31
N PRO A 345 -1.91 3.72 11.75
CA PRO A 345 -1.01 3.18 12.76
C PRO A 345 -1.68 2.98 14.13
N VAL A 346 -2.61 3.87 14.50
CA VAL A 346 -3.37 3.77 15.75
C VAL A 346 -4.25 2.52 15.74
N THR A 347 -4.96 2.28 14.62
CA THR A 347 -5.77 1.06 14.42
C THR A 347 -4.92 -0.20 14.58
N MET A 348 -3.74 -0.22 13.94
CA MET A 348 -2.83 -1.37 13.98
C MET A 348 -2.29 -1.63 15.38
N LEU A 349 -1.81 -0.59 16.06
CA LEU A 349 -1.25 -0.71 17.40
C LEU A 349 -2.31 -1.18 18.42
N MET A 350 -3.51 -0.59 18.37
CA MET A 350 -4.61 -1.03 19.21
C MET A 350 -4.98 -2.49 18.97
N ALA A 351 -5.08 -2.91 17.70
CA ALA A 351 -5.40 -4.28 17.38
C ALA A 351 -4.34 -5.28 17.90
N GLN A 352 -3.06 -4.97 17.72
CA GLN A 352 -1.96 -5.81 18.21
C GLN A 352 -1.91 -5.92 19.74
N ASN A 353 -2.43 -4.93 20.45
CA ASN A 353 -2.49 -4.93 21.93
C ASN A 353 -3.67 -5.74 22.47
N VAL A 354 -4.68 -6.08 21.66
CA VAL A 354 -5.83 -6.91 22.11
C VAL A 354 -5.41 -8.36 22.37
N LEU A 355 -4.59 -8.96 21.50
CA LEU A 355 -4.06 -10.31 21.65
C LEU A 355 -2.57 -10.30 21.30
N PRO A 356 -1.70 -9.89 22.25
CA PRO A 356 -0.28 -9.65 21.99
C PRO A 356 0.49 -10.88 21.50
N GLU A 357 0.00 -12.08 21.80
CA GLU A 357 0.57 -13.36 21.36
C GLU A 357 0.41 -13.61 19.84
N TYR A 358 -0.54 -12.92 19.17
CA TYR A 358 -0.86 -13.11 17.75
C TYR A 358 -0.58 -11.89 16.87
N LYS A 359 0.34 -11.01 17.25
CA LYS A 359 0.61 -9.72 16.58
C LYS A 359 0.74 -9.81 15.06
N SER A 360 1.48 -10.80 14.56
CA SER A 360 1.70 -10.98 13.11
C SER A 360 0.41 -11.38 12.38
N ILE A 361 -0.38 -12.30 12.96
CA ILE A 361 -1.65 -12.75 12.39
C ILE A 361 -2.67 -11.60 12.41
N ILE A 362 -2.71 -10.83 13.51
CA ILE A 362 -3.59 -9.65 13.64
C ILE A 362 -3.21 -8.59 12.62
N SER A 363 -1.92 -8.36 12.38
CA SER A 363 -1.48 -7.42 11.34
C SER A 363 -1.97 -7.84 9.95
N GLY A 364 -1.86 -9.13 9.64
CA GLY A 364 -2.41 -9.70 8.40
C GLY A 364 -3.93 -9.61 8.32
N PHE A 365 -4.63 -9.77 9.44
CA PHE A 365 -6.08 -9.65 9.52
C PHE A 365 -6.54 -8.20 9.30
N ILE A 366 -5.95 -7.24 10.01
CA ILE A 366 -6.32 -5.82 9.89
C ILE A 366 -5.96 -5.24 8.52
N ASN A 367 -4.82 -5.59 7.95
CA ASN A 367 -4.42 -5.10 6.62
C ASN A 367 -4.94 -6.00 5.50
N GLY A 368 -4.50 -7.26 5.44
CA GLY A 368 -4.76 -8.13 4.29
C GLY A 368 -6.26 -8.43 4.10
N PHE A 369 -6.96 -8.79 5.18
CA PHE A 369 -8.39 -9.10 5.11
C PHE A 369 -9.23 -7.86 4.77
N SER A 370 -8.90 -6.68 5.35
CA SER A 370 -9.59 -5.42 5.01
C SER A 370 -9.44 -5.07 3.54
N TRP A 371 -8.23 -5.13 2.99
CA TRP A 371 -7.99 -4.86 1.57
C TRP A 371 -8.68 -5.86 0.65
N GLY A 372 -8.66 -7.15 1.01
CA GLY A 372 -9.30 -8.21 0.23
C GLY A 372 -10.82 -8.04 0.13
N ILE A 373 -11.50 -7.79 1.26
CA ILE A 373 -12.96 -7.57 1.26
C ILE A 373 -13.32 -6.28 0.54
N VAL A 374 -12.60 -5.20 0.80
CA VAL A 374 -12.86 -3.93 0.12
C VAL A 374 -12.65 -4.05 -1.38
N ALA A 375 -11.67 -4.82 -1.84
CA ALA A 375 -11.50 -5.06 -3.27
C ALA A 375 -12.73 -5.72 -3.90
N ILE A 376 -13.34 -6.70 -3.23
CA ILE A 376 -14.60 -7.32 -3.69
C ILE A 376 -15.74 -6.28 -3.75
N ILE A 377 -15.87 -5.44 -2.71
CA ILE A 377 -16.86 -4.36 -2.69
C ILE A 377 -16.61 -3.38 -3.84
N MET A 378 -15.34 -3.05 -4.12
CA MET A 378 -14.98 -2.13 -5.21
C MET A 378 -15.34 -2.67 -6.60
N SER A 379 -15.32 -3.98 -6.82
CA SER A 379 -15.78 -4.55 -8.09
C SER A 379 -17.27 -4.29 -8.32
N MET A 380 -18.09 -4.40 -7.28
CA MET A 380 -19.52 -4.06 -7.33
C MET A 380 -19.73 -2.55 -7.52
N LEU A 381 -18.99 -1.73 -6.79
CA LEU A 381 -19.06 -0.26 -6.90
C LEU A 381 -18.64 0.24 -8.29
N GLY A 382 -17.79 -0.49 -9.01
CA GLY A 382 -17.46 -0.20 -10.41
C GLY A 382 -18.69 -0.22 -11.34
N PHE A 383 -19.56 -1.22 -11.20
CA PHE A 383 -20.84 -1.28 -11.94
C PHE A 383 -21.80 -0.15 -11.52
N VAL A 384 -21.87 0.12 -10.21
CA VAL A 384 -22.72 1.22 -9.70
C VAL A 384 -22.21 2.56 -10.22
N ALA A 385 -20.89 2.77 -10.26
CA ALA A 385 -20.29 4.00 -10.75
C ALA A 385 -20.48 4.20 -12.27
N GLU A 386 -20.49 3.10 -13.03
CA GLU A 386 -20.78 3.14 -14.47
C GLU A 386 -22.22 3.57 -14.74
N LYS A 387 -23.17 3.13 -13.92
CA LYS A 387 -24.60 3.41 -14.06
C LYS A 387 -25.03 4.76 -13.46
N PHE A 388 -24.52 5.09 -12.28
CA PHE A 388 -24.98 6.23 -11.47
C PHE A 388 -23.99 7.39 -11.42
N GLY A 389 -22.80 7.23 -12.02
CA GLY A 389 -21.73 8.21 -12.01
C GLY A 389 -20.77 8.04 -10.84
N ILE A 390 -19.49 8.32 -11.11
CA ILE A 390 -18.38 8.13 -10.15
C ILE A 390 -18.55 9.02 -8.92
N THR A 391 -18.93 10.29 -9.10
CA THR A 391 -19.09 11.27 -8.01
C THR A 391 -20.14 10.87 -7.00
N ASN A 392 -21.27 10.32 -7.47
CA ASN A 392 -22.33 9.84 -6.58
C ASN A 392 -21.88 8.63 -5.76
N VAL A 393 -21.10 7.73 -6.36
CA VAL A 393 -20.52 6.60 -5.63
C VAL A 393 -19.48 7.07 -4.59
N LEU A 394 -18.63 8.05 -4.92
CA LEU A 394 -17.67 8.61 -3.98
C LEU A 394 -18.36 9.29 -2.78
N LEU A 395 -19.42 10.04 -3.01
CA LEU A 395 -20.23 10.63 -1.95
C LEU A 395 -20.88 9.56 -1.07
N PHE A 396 -21.51 8.57 -1.68
CA PHE A 396 -22.12 7.45 -0.95
C PHE A 396 -21.11 6.72 -0.08
N VAL A 397 -19.94 6.38 -0.63
CA VAL A 397 -18.87 5.70 0.10
C VAL A 397 -18.35 6.55 1.27
N SER A 398 -18.33 7.87 1.15
CA SER A 398 -17.87 8.76 2.23
C SER A 398 -18.89 8.94 3.37
N ILE A 399 -20.19 8.74 3.11
CA ILE A 399 -21.24 8.75 4.14
C ILE A 399 -21.07 7.57 5.12
N ILE A 400 -20.70 6.41 4.60
CA ILE A 400 -20.66 5.17 5.41
C ILE A 400 -19.71 5.28 6.62
N PRO A 401 -18.45 5.71 6.50
CA PRO A 401 -17.58 5.91 7.66
C PRO A 401 -18.11 6.95 8.64
N ALA A 402 -18.69 8.05 8.13
CA ALA A 402 -19.27 9.08 9.00
C ALA A 402 -20.41 8.53 9.86
N VAL A 403 -21.34 7.77 9.29
CA VAL A 403 -22.41 7.08 10.01
C VAL A 403 -21.86 6.01 10.96
N CYS A 404 -20.92 5.19 10.47
CA CYS A 404 -20.32 4.12 11.27
C CYS A 404 -19.33 4.64 12.34
N SER A 405 -19.08 5.94 12.42
CA SER A 405 -18.24 6.52 13.48
C SER A 405 -18.78 6.23 14.90
N ILE A 406 -20.04 5.88 15.03
CA ILE A 406 -20.64 5.41 16.30
C ILE A 406 -19.91 4.16 16.84
N LEU A 407 -19.30 3.35 15.99
CA LEU A 407 -18.50 2.19 16.40
C LEU A 407 -17.28 2.59 17.24
N VAL A 408 -16.81 3.83 17.11
CA VAL A 408 -15.72 4.34 17.95
C VAL A 408 -16.13 4.37 19.42
N LYS A 409 -17.39 4.73 19.72
CA LYS A 409 -17.91 4.68 21.11
C LYS A 409 -17.87 3.28 21.67
N GLU A 410 -18.24 2.28 20.87
CA GLU A 410 -18.24 0.88 21.30
C GLU A 410 -16.82 0.34 21.55
N LEU A 411 -15.82 0.89 20.82
CA LEU A 411 -14.42 0.50 20.98
C LEU A 411 -13.83 0.96 22.32
N PHE A 412 -14.30 2.09 22.85
CA PHE A 412 -13.80 2.72 24.07
C PHE A 412 -14.77 2.59 25.26
N LYS A 413 -15.85 1.81 25.14
CA LYS A 413 -16.60 1.38 26.33
C LYS A 413 -15.70 0.44 27.15
N GLU A 414 -15.54 0.78 28.40
CA GLU A 414 -14.98 -0.14 29.39
C GLU A 414 -15.95 -1.32 29.55
N ASP A 415 -15.43 -2.55 29.49
CA ASP A 415 -16.19 -3.78 29.69
C ASP A 415 -16.63 -3.90 31.14
#